data_b0c9f4fb77fca48b903ed5e917d1ac88
#
_entry.id   b0c9f4fb77fca48b903ed5e917d1ac88
#
_cell.length_a   1.000
_cell.length_b   1.000
_cell.length_c   1.000
_cell.angle_alpha   90.00
_cell.angle_beta   90.00
_cell.angle_gamma   90.00
#
_symmetry.space_group_name_H-M   'P 1'
#
loop_
_entity.id
_entity.type
_entity.pdbx_description
1 polymer ?
#
loop_
_entity_poly.entity_id
_entity_poly.type
_entity_poly.pdbx_seq_one_letter_code
_entity_poly.pdbx_strand_id
1 'polypeptide(L)'
;MAVFVCKGGYENRMQIKVMHREQCFAAAGGYGQEYNTENITIPTMIISISCLDKVIPNRLEKYRRENKNIINVVYVQFDDIDSSETVNGETPMSESDAKTIVDAFMKYKDRVEQIIVHCDAGYSRSVAVAAALAKAIDMSDGVYFSRGQY
;
A
#
# COMPACT_ATOMS: atom_id res chain seq x y z
N MET A 1 10.90 -0.49 7.64
CA MET A 1 9.45 -0.74 7.69
C MET A 1 8.83 0.18 8.73
N ALA A 2 7.88 0.98 8.36
CA ALA A 2 7.07 1.72 9.30
C ALA A 2 5.75 0.96 9.50
N VAL A 3 5.61 0.30 10.65
CA VAL A 3 4.33 -0.29 11.06
C VAL A 3 3.60 0.76 11.89
N PHE A 4 2.50 1.24 11.40
CA PHE A 4 1.67 2.18 12.12
C PHE A 4 0.41 1.46 12.60
N VAL A 5 0.38 1.16 13.90
CA VAL A 5 -0.83 0.68 14.55
C VAL A 5 -1.50 1.90 15.18
N CYS A 6 -2.57 2.37 14.57
CA CYS A 6 -3.42 3.37 15.23
C CYS A 6 -4.34 2.65 16.22
N LYS A 7 -4.15 2.93 17.50
CA LYS A 7 -5.11 2.60 18.54
C LYS A 7 -6.21 3.65 18.51
N GLY A 8 -7.16 3.50 17.60
CA GLY A 8 -8.47 4.13 17.74
C GLY A 8 -9.33 3.25 18.65
N GLY A 9 -10.31 3.85 19.36
CA GLY A 9 -11.16 3.15 20.32
C GLY A 9 -11.75 1.85 19.76
N TYR A 10 -12.28 1.05 20.63
CA TYR A 10 -12.65 -0.39 20.58
C TYR A 10 -13.19 -1.00 19.26
N GLU A 11 -13.38 -0.25 18.18
CA GLU A 11 -14.07 -0.73 16.97
C GLU A 11 -13.24 -0.71 15.66
N ASN A 12 -12.02 -0.17 15.62
CA ASN A 12 -11.26 -0.15 14.37
C ASN A 12 -9.80 -0.56 14.59
N ARG A 13 -9.52 -1.85 14.37
CA ARG A 13 -8.17 -2.42 14.45
C ARG A 13 -7.43 -2.39 13.11
N MET A 14 -7.88 -1.57 12.15
CA MET A 14 -7.23 -1.46 10.85
C MET A 14 -5.78 -1.03 11.00
N GLN A 15 -4.88 -1.79 10.41
CA GLN A 15 -3.46 -1.45 10.29
C GLN A 15 -3.17 -1.01 8.86
N ILE A 16 -2.48 0.11 8.69
CA ILE A 16 -1.99 0.53 7.37
C ILE A 16 -0.46 0.54 7.43
N LYS A 17 0.15 -0.33 6.64
CA LYS A 17 1.61 -0.51 6.56
C LYS A 17 2.14 0.00 5.24
N VAL A 18 3.28 0.67 5.28
CA VAL A 18 4.03 1.09 4.09
C VAL A 18 5.27 0.23 3.96
N MET A 19 5.51 -0.30 2.77
CA MET A 19 6.64 -1.17 2.47
C MET A 19 7.29 -0.78 1.13
N HIS A 20 8.55 -1.13 0.94
CA HIS A 20 9.09 -1.20 -0.41
C HIS A 20 8.67 -2.52 -1.08
N ARG A 21 8.87 -2.61 -2.39
CA ARG A 21 8.39 -3.74 -3.22
C ARG A 21 8.80 -5.10 -2.68
N GLU A 22 10.09 -5.29 -2.41
CA GLU A 22 10.61 -6.60 -2.01
C GLU A 22 10.11 -7.03 -0.62
N GLN A 23 9.93 -6.09 0.30
CA GLN A 23 9.29 -6.38 1.59
C GLN A 23 7.85 -6.85 1.43
N CYS A 24 7.08 -6.17 0.59
CA CYS A 24 5.69 -6.57 0.32
C CYS A 24 5.62 -7.96 -0.30
N PHE A 25 6.47 -8.24 -1.27
CA PHE A 25 6.52 -9.56 -1.93
C PHE A 25 6.95 -10.66 -0.97
N ALA A 26 7.95 -10.38 -0.14
CA ALA A 26 8.41 -11.32 0.89
C ALA A 26 7.33 -11.61 1.93
N ALA A 27 6.63 -10.58 2.41
CA ALA A 27 5.51 -10.72 3.34
C ALA A 27 4.37 -11.56 2.73
N ALA A 28 4.05 -11.32 1.46
CA ALA A 28 3.01 -12.05 0.73
C ALA A 28 3.40 -13.51 0.46
N GLY A 29 4.66 -13.75 0.14
CA GLY A 29 5.21 -15.06 -0.21
C GLY A 29 5.61 -15.93 0.98
N GLY A 30 5.57 -15.40 2.20
CA GLY A 30 5.88 -16.16 3.41
C GLY A 30 7.37 -16.20 3.80
N TYR A 31 8.20 -15.32 3.22
CA TYR A 31 9.64 -15.21 3.52
C TYR A 31 10.04 -13.81 4.00
N GLY A 32 9.12 -13.14 4.68
CA GLY A 32 9.28 -11.77 5.18
C GLY A 32 10.52 -11.56 6.06
N GLN A 33 10.92 -12.56 6.82
CA GLN A 33 12.09 -12.45 7.71
C GLN A 33 13.39 -12.11 6.95
N GLU A 34 13.53 -12.56 5.70
CA GLU A 34 14.69 -12.24 4.85
C GLU A 34 14.79 -10.74 4.52
N TYR A 35 13.67 -10.03 4.61
CA TYR A 35 13.54 -8.60 4.33
C TYR A 35 13.15 -7.77 5.56
N ASN A 36 13.34 -8.33 6.75
CA ASN A 36 13.01 -7.69 8.02
C ASN A 36 11.55 -7.18 8.07
N THR A 37 10.63 -8.03 7.65
CA THR A 37 9.19 -7.77 7.69
C THR A 37 8.42 -9.00 8.15
N GLU A 38 7.19 -8.80 8.61
CA GLU A 38 6.29 -9.88 9.00
C GLU A 38 5.57 -10.48 7.78
N ASN A 39 5.33 -11.78 7.82
CA ASN A 39 4.48 -12.45 6.85
C ASN A 39 3.03 -12.00 6.98
N ILE A 40 2.28 -12.07 5.89
CA ILE A 40 0.84 -11.79 5.89
C ILE A 40 0.11 -12.99 6.49
N THR A 41 -0.42 -12.81 7.70
CA THR A 41 -1.14 -13.84 8.48
C THR A 41 -2.56 -13.43 8.88
N ILE A 42 -2.97 -12.21 8.56
CA ILE A 42 -4.31 -11.66 8.82
C ILE A 42 -4.94 -11.16 7.52
N PRO A 43 -6.28 -11.01 7.45
CA PRO A 43 -6.96 -10.52 6.26
C PRO A 43 -6.38 -9.18 5.79
N THR A 44 -5.82 -9.17 4.60
CA THR A 44 -5.01 -8.05 4.08
C THR A 44 -5.45 -7.66 2.67
N MET A 45 -5.52 -6.36 2.42
CA MET A 45 -5.56 -5.77 1.08
C MET A 45 -4.19 -5.18 0.75
N ILE A 46 -3.71 -5.41 -0.45
CA ILE A 46 -2.45 -4.84 -0.94
C ILE A 46 -2.75 -3.79 -2.00
N ILE A 47 -2.15 -2.61 -1.88
CA ILE A 47 -2.13 -1.58 -2.92
C ILE A 47 -0.72 -1.54 -3.50
N SER A 48 -0.60 -1.99 -4.74
CA SER A 48 0.67 -2.11 -5.45
C SER A 48 0.83 -0.97 -6.45
N ILE A 49 1.78 -0.09 -6.17
CA ILE A 49 2.07 1.09 -6.98
C ILE A 49 3.38 0.87 -7.73
N SER A 50 3.36 1.04 -9.05
CA SER A 50 4.55 0.96 -9.89
C SER A 50 4.62 2.10 -10.90
N CYS A 51 5.80 2.32 -11.48
CA CYS A 51 5.96 3.25 -12.59
C CYS A 51 5.29 2.72 -13.86
N LEU A 52 4.90 3.62 -14.75
CA LEU A 52 4.23 3.28 -16.02
C LEU A 52 5.08 2.41 -16.95
N ASP A 53 6.38 2.55 -16.91
CA ASP A 53 7.33 1.81 -17.75
C ASP A 53 7.61 0.38 -17.25
N LYS A 54 7.04 -0.01 -16.11
CA LYS A 54 7.31 -1.32 -15.50
C LYS A 54 6.16 -2.30 -15.72
N VAL A 55 6.53 -3.51 -16.09
CA VAL A 55 5.57 -4.63 -16.13
C VAL A 55 5.13 -4.94 -14.72
N ILE A 56 3.82 -5.04 -14.51
CA ILE A 56 3.25 -5.48 -13.22
C ILE A 56 3.68 -6.93 -12.98
N PRO A 57 4.40 -7.20 -11.88
CA PRO A 57 4.86 -8.55 -11.61
C PRO A 57 3.71 -9.50 -11.31
N ASN A 58 3.64 -10.63 -12.00
CA ASN A 58 2.68 -11.69 -11.69
C ASN A 58 2.91 -12.39 -10.34
N ARG A 59 3.99 -12.03 -9.62
CA ARG A 59 4.35 -12.62 -8.33
C ARG A 59 3.26 -12.41 -7.27
N LEU A 60 2.69 -11.22 -7.17
CA LEU A 60 1.62 -10.95 -6.20
C LEU A 60 0.35 -11.76 -6.50
N GLU A 61 0.01 -11.97 -7.75
CA GLU A 61 -1.12 -12.80 -8.12
C GLU A 61 -0.89 -14.29 -7.78
N LYS A 62 0.35 -14.76 -7.91
CA LYS A 62 0.73 -16.09 -7.44
C LYS A 62 0.53 -16.19 -5.93
N TYR A 63 1.09 -15.25 -5.16
CA TYR A 63 0.99 -15.25 -3.70
C TYR A 63 -0.47 -15.09 -3.22
N ARG A 64 -1.26 -14.28 -3.91
CA ARG A 64 -2.69 -14.14 -3.61
C ARG A 64 -3.45 -15.46 -3.72
N ARG A 65 -3.12 -16.28 -4.71
CA ARG A 65 -3.73 -17.62 -4.86
C ARG A 65 -3.28 -18.59 -3.77
N GLU A 66 -2.04 -18.47 -3.34
CA GLU A 66 -1.43 -19.35 -2.34
C GLU A 66 -1.73 -18.94 -0.89
N ASN A 67 -1.87 -17.65 -0.63
CA ASN A 67 -2.13 -17.10 0.70
C ASN A 67 -3.55 -16.53 0.79
N LYS A 68 -4.44 -17.26 1.45
CA LYS A 68 -5.86 -16.90 1.60
C LYS A 68 -6.09 -15.63 2.43
N ASN A 69 -5.10 -15.15 3.17
CA ASN A 69 -5.17 -13.89 3.90
C ASN A 69 -5.02 -12.67 2.97
N ILE A 70 -4.54 -12.85 1.75
CA ILE A 70 -4.53 -11.78 0.76
C ILE A 70 -5.91 -11.71 0.09
N ILE A 71 -6.76 -10.84 0.62
CA ILE A 71 -8.18 -10.72 0.21
C ILE A 71 -8.29 -10.04 -1.16
N ASN A 72 -7.49 -9.01 -1.39
CA ASN A 72 -7.46 -8.31 -2.68
C ASN A 72 -6.10 -7.64 -2.92
N VAL A 73 -5.75 -7.48 -4.18
CA VAL A 73 -4.61 -6.69 -4.63
C VAL A 73 -5.11 -5.66 -5.65
N VAL A 74 -4.80 -4.41 -5.40
CA VAL A 74 -5.09 -3.28 -6.30
C VAL A 74 -3.80 -2.87 -6.98
N TYR A 75 -3.81 -2.82 -8.31
CA TYR A 75 -2.66 -2.37 -9.11
C TYR A 75 -2.93 -1.01 -9.69
N VAL A 76 -2.04 -0.06 -9.44
CA VAL A 76 -2.03 1.26 -10.06
C VAL A 76 -0.64 1.61 -10.54
N GLN A 77 -0.58 2.35 -11.63
CA GLN A 77 0.68 2.76 -12.24
C GLN A 77 0.71 4.27 -12.44
N PHE A 78 1.65 4.92 -11.78
CA PHE A 78 1.97 6.32 -11.97
C PHE A 78 3.39 6.60 -11.47
N ASP A 79 3.96 7.68 -11.97
CA ASP A 79 5.34 8.04 -11.66
C ASP A 79 5.43 8.88 -10.37
N ASP A 80 6.60 8.89 -9.78
CA ASP A 80 6.87 9.62 -8.54
C ASP A 80 7.34 11.05 -8.89
N ILE A 81 6.38 11.91 -9.18
CA ILE A 81 6.65 13.30 -9.51
C ILE A 81 5.82 14.27 -8.66
N ASP A 82 6.38 15.43 -8.38
CA ASP A 82 5.73 16.50 -7.64
C ASP A 82 5.09 17.51 -8.62
N SER A 83 4.17 17.01 -9.44
CA SER A 83 3.44 17.81 -10.44
C SER A 83 2.06 17.21 -10.65
N SER A 84 1.09 18.05 -10.96
CA SER A 84 -0.24 17.63 -11.39
C SER A 84 -0.34 17.30 -12.88
N GLU A 85 0.73 17.56 -13.63
CA GLU A 85 0.80 17.36 -15.09
C GLU A 85 1.99 16.46 -15.44
N THR A 86 1.92 15.84 -16.62
CA THR A 86 3.05 15.08 -17.17
C THR A 86 4.25 15.98 -17.42
N VAL A 87 5.39 15.63 -16.87
CA VAL A 87 6.66 16.35 -16.99
C VAL A 87 7.74 15.38 -17.44
N ASN A 88 8.49 15.71 -18.50
CA ASN A 88 9.59 14.87 -19.01
C ASN A 88 9.19 13.41 -19.30
N GLY A 89 7.92 13.16 -19.68
CA GLY A 89 7.40 11.81 -19.93
C GLY A 89 6.97 11.06 -18.67
N GLU A 90 7.13 11.63 -17.48
CA GLU A 90 6.63 11.09 -16.23
C GLU A 90 5.19 11.57 -15.97
N THR A 91 4.34 10.68 -15.55
CA THR A 91 2.89 10.92 -15.36
C THR A 91 2.49 10.73 -13.91
N PRO A 92 1.87 11.74 -13.27
CA PRO A 92 1.39 11.64 -11.91
C PRO A 92 0.18 10.70 -11.79
N MET A 93 -0.24 10.44 -10.56
CA MET A 93 -1.48 9.72 -10.29
C MET A 93 -2.68 10.43 -10.94
N SER A 94 -3.45 9.67 -11.71
CA SER A 94 -4.67 10.16 -12.34
C SER A 94 -5.87 10.08 -11.40
N GLU A 95 -6.97 10.77 -11.73
CA GLU A 95 -8.25 10.60 -11.04
C GLU A 95 -8.75 9.15 -11.13
N SER A 96 -8.50 8.48 -12.25
CA SER A 96 -8.84 7.07 -12.45
C SER A 96 -8.07 6.15 -11.49
N ASP A 97 -6.78 6.42 -11.27
CA ASP A 97 -5.98 5.67 -10.30
C ASP A 97 -6.50 5.88 -8.88
N ALA A 98 -6.76 7.13 -8.52
CA ALA A 98 -7.33 7.47 -7.22
C ALA A 98 -8.70 6.80 -7.00
N LYS A 99 -9.56 6.83 -8.00
CA LYS A 99 -10.87 6.16 -7.96
C LYS A 99 -10.73 4.65 -7.78
N THR A 100 -9.81 4.02 -8.48
CA THR A 100 -9.52 2.59 -8.36
C THR A 100 -9.13 2.22 -6.93
N ILE A 101 -8.27 3.01 -6.29
CA ILE A 101 -7.85 2.81 -4.91
C ILE A 101 -9.04 2.99 -3.95
N VAL A 102 -9.78 4.08 -4.09
CA VAL A 102 -10.91 4.40 -3.21
C VAL A 102 -12.03 3.37 -3.33
N ASP A 103 -12.40 2.98 -4.53
CA ASP A 103 -13.45 1.97 -4.76
C ASP A 103 -13.06 0.62 -4.13
N ALA A 104 -11.82 0.20 -4.30
CA ALA A 104 -11.33 -1.03 -3.66
C ALA A 104 -11.31 -0.91 -2.14
N PHE A 105 -10.83 0.21 -1.61
CA PHE A 105 -10.83 0.47 -0.18
C PHE A 105 -12.24 0.40 0.40
N MET A 106 -13.21 1.10 -0.18
CA MET A 106 -14.59 1.10 0.27
C MET A 106 -15.24 -0.28 0.20
N LYS A 107 -14.88 -1.07 -0.80
CA LYS A 107 -15.39 -2.44 -0.98
C LYS A 107 -14.86 -3.42 0.07
N TYR A 108 -13.60 -3.28 0.47
CA TYR A 108 -12.91 -4.30 1.28
C TYR A 108 -12.60 -3.87 2.71
N LYS A 109 -12.73 -2.60 3.08
CA LYS A 109 -12.35 -2.06 4.40
C LYS A 109 -12.94 -2.82 5.59
N ASP A 110 -14.15 -3.35 5.45
CA ASP A 110 -14.82 -4.12 6.52
C ASP A 110 -14.47 -5.63 6.50
N ARG A 111 -13.69 -6.07 5.52
CA ARG A 111 -13.27 -7.45 5.30
C ARG A 111 -11.80 -7.69 5.57
N VAL A 112 -11.04 -6.64 5.81
CA VAL A 112 -9.60 -6.70 6.06
C VAL A 112 -9.25 -6.06 7.39
N GLU A 113 -8.21 -6.55 8.00
CA GLU A 113 -7.64 -6.00 9.23
C GLU A 113 -6.36 -5.23 8.97
N GLN A 114 -5.81 -5.38 7.77
CA GLN A 114 -4.57 -4.76 7.34
C GLN A 114 -4.64 -4.30 5.89
N ILE A 115 -4.05 -3.14 5.64
CA ILE A 115 -3.74 -2.65 4.29
C ILE A 115 -2.23 -2.49 4.19
N ILE A 116 -1.63 -3.07 3.16
CA ILE A 116 -0.23 -2.85 2.81
C ILE A 116 -0.20 -1.99 1.57
N VAL A 117 0.48 -0.85 1.64
CA VAL A 117 0.73 0.03 0.49
C VAL A 117 2.21 -0.04 0.17
N HIS A 118 2.54 -0.43 -1.05
CA HIS A 118 3.92 -0.41 -1.49
C HIS A 118 4.09 0.37 -2.80
N CYS A 119 5.24 0.95 -2.97
CA CYS A 119 5.78 1.43 -4.24
C CYS A 119 7.18 0.84 -4.42
N ASP A 120 7.97 1.33 -5.36
CA ASP A 120 9.31 0.76 -5.59
C ASP A 120 10.19 0.85 -4.35
N ALA A 121 10.33 2.05 -3.77
CA ALA A 121 11.20 2.31 -2.63
C ALA A 121 10.49 2.41 -1.27
N GLY A 122 9.16 2.62 -1.24
CA GLY A 122 8.39 2.76 -0.01
C GLY A 122 8.53 4.11 0.71
N TYR A 123 8.94 5.17 0.00
CA TYR A 123 9.24 6.45 0.64
C TYR A 123 8.32 7.60 0.25
N SER A 124 7.68 7.56 -0.91
CA SER A 124 6.92 8.70 -1.44
C SER A 124 5.48 8.32 -1.80
N ARG A 125 5.27 7.70 -2.95
CA ARG A 125 3.92 7.35 -3.45
C ARG A 125 3.11 6.51 -2.45
N SER A 126 3.70 5.46 -1.90
CA SER A 126 3.04 4.60 -0.91
C SER A 126 2.73 5.32 0.38
N VAL A 127 3.62 6.20 0.85
CA VAL A 127 3.42 7.03 2.04
C VAL A 127 2.24 7.98 1.84
N ALA A 128 2.17 8.67 0.70
CA ALA A 128 1.07 9.60 0.39
C ALA A 128 -0.29 8.88 0.33
N VAL A 129 -0.35 7.74 -0.34
CA VAL A 129 -1.58 6.93 -0.42
C VAL A 129 -2.00 6.41 0.96
N ALA A 130 -1.06 5.89 1.75
CA ALA A 130 -1.34 5.40 3.10
C ALA A 130 -1.87 6.52 4.02
N ALA A 131 -1.27 7.71 3.96
CA ALA A 131 -1.72 8.87 4.72
C ALA A 131 -3.14 9.31 4.34
N ALA A 132 -3.45 9.34 3.05
CA ALA A 132 -4.79 9.67 2.57
C ALA A 132 -5.84 8.66 3.04
N LEU A 133 -5.53 7.36 3.00
CA LEU A 133 -6.42 6.31 3.49
C LEU A 133 -6.62 6.39 5.01
N ALA A 134 -5.56 6.62 5.77
CA ALA A 134 -5.64 6.79 7.22
C ALA A 134 -6.58 7.95 7.58
N LYS A 135 -6.42 9.08 6.90
CA LYS A 135 -7.29 10.24 7.09
C LYS A 135 -8.75 9.95 6.76
N ALA A 136 -9.00 9.16 5.72
CA ALA A 136 -10.36 8.80 5.30
C ALA A 136 -11.12 7.94 6.34
N ILE A 137 -10.42 7.29 7.27
CA ILE A 137 -11.00 6.49 8.35
C ILE A 137 -10.73 7.09 9.74
N ASP A 138 -10.52 8.40 9.80
CA ASP A 138 -10.26 9.15 11.03
C ASP A 138 -9.04 8.66 11.84
N MET A 139 -8.09 8.02 11.16
CA MET A 139 -6.78 7.71 11.73
C MET A 139 -5.83 8.90 11.55
N SER A 140 -4.87 9.04 12.47
CA SER A 140 -3.85 10.07 12.33
C SER A 140 -2.95 9.79 11.12
N ASP A 141 -2.86 10.73 10.21
CA ASP A 141 -1.95 10.71 9.06
C ASP A 141 -0.55 11.26 9.40
N GLY A 142 -0.42 11.97 10.53
CA GLY A 142 0.83 12.59 10.95
C GLY A 142 2.00 11.61 11.11
N VAL A 143 1.71 10.36 11.46
CA VAL A 143 2.72 9.30 11.59
C VAL A 143 3.47 8.99 10.28
N TYR A 144 2.83 9.20 9.12
CA TYR A 144 3.44 8.97 7.82
C TYR A 144 4.40 10.09 7.40
N PHE A 145 4.27 11.27 7.98
CA PHE A 145 5.06 12.46 7.67
C PHE A 145 6.03 12.86 8.79
N SER A 146 5.89 12.31 9.99
CA SER A 146 6.64 12.75 11.18
C SER A 146 8.08 12.27 11.25
N ARG A 147 8.49 11.37 10.37
CA ARG A 147 9.87 10.91 10.29
C ARG A 147 10.57 11.68 9.18
N GLY A 148 11.39 12.65 9.55
CA GLY A 148 12.31 13.36 8.65
C GLY A 148 13.39 12.41 8.06
N GLN A 149 12.94 11.39 7.36
CA GLN A 149 13.74 10.44 6.61
C GLN A 149 13.33 10.49 5.15
N TYR A 150 13.49 11.67 4.59
CA TYR A 150 13.47 11.88 3.16
C TYR A 150 14.87 12.34 2.73
#